data_d641743fee7aab4fda8f9b94b50ec5ea
#
_entry.id   d641743fee7aab4fda8f9b94b50ec5ea
#
_cell.length_a   1.000
_cell.length_b   1.000
_cell.length_c   1.000
_cell.angle_alpha   90.00
_cell.angle_beta   90.00
_cell.angle_gamma   90.00
#
_symmetry.space_group_name_H-M   'P 1'
#
loop_
_entity.id
_entity.type
_entity.pdbx_description
1 polymer ?
#
loop_
_entity_poly.entity_id
_entity_poly.type
_entity_poly.pdbx_seq_one_letter_code
_entity_poly.pdbx_strand_id
1 'polypeptide(L)'
;FVYVKDDKIVRMTPIDFDERDPHSWSIEARGKVFSPPRRTTTTAHTLASKSMVDSKDRLLTPMKRVDFDPDGERNCANRGKSGYVPISWDEALDIVVSEIRRVKRVHGHGAIMNSHSSHHTWGNIGCYVSAFNRFMNAIGYTKMVINPDSWEGWYWGATHHYGYSMRLGAAEPYGMLDDCLQQAELIVFWSSD
;
A
#
# COMPACT_ATOMS: atom_id res chain seq x y z
N PHE A 1 -9.11 7.02 17.41
CA PHE A 1 -9.84 6.04 18.21
C PHE A 1 -10.88 5.32 17.35
N VAL A 2 -11.03 4.02 17.57
CA VAL A 2 -12.07 3.20 16.95
C VAL A 2 -12.99 2.68 18.05
N TYR A 3 -14.27 3.01 17.96
CA TYR A 3 -15.29 2.54 18.90
C TYR A 3 -16.00 1.34 18.27
N VAL A 4 -16.02 0.24 19.03
CA VAL A 4 -16.63 -1.02 18.59
C VAL A 4 -17.79 -1.36 19.53
N LYS A 5 -18.91 -1.79 18.94
CA LYS A 5 -20.05 -2.32 19.66
C LYS A 5 -20.58 -3.54 18.90
N ASP A 6 -20.77 -4.65 19.59
CA ASP A 6 -21.26 -5.92 19.01
C ASP A 6 -20.44 -6.32 17.77
N ASP A 7 -19.10 -6.28 17.90
CA ASP A 7 -18.09 -6.56 16.86
C ASP A 7 -18.15 -5.66 15.61
N LYS A 8 -18.92 -4.56 15.69
CA LYS A 8 -19.02 -3.58 14.58
C LYS A 8 -18.39 -2.25 14.95
N ILE A 9 -17.67 -1.66 14.00
CA ILE A 9 -17.14 -0.30 14.15
C ILE A 9 -18.30 0.69 14.05
N VAL A 10 -18.64 1.32 15.19
CA VAL A 10 -19.76 2.28 15.26
C VAL A 10 -19.30 3.73 15.07
N ARG A 11 -18.05 4.05 15.44
CA ARG A 11 -17.51 5.41 15.36
C ARG A 11 -15.98 5.40 15.23
N MET A 12 -15.46 6.37 14.53
CA MET A 12 -14.02 6.67 14.50
C MET A 12 -13.83 8.16 14.81
N THR A 13 -12.85 8.48 15.64
CA THR A 13 -12.51 9.86 15.98
C THR A 13 -11.00 10.07 15.92
N PRO A 14 -10.53 11.29 15.63
CA PRO A 14 -9.14 11.67 15.82
C PRO A 14 -8.68 11.43 17.26
N ILE A 15 -7.38 11.40 17.46
CA ILE A 15 -6.75 11.46 18.79
C ILE A 15 -6.52 12.93 19.09
N ASP A 16 -7.00 13.39 20.23
CA ASP A 16 -6.67 14.67 20.80
C ASP A 16 -5.50 14.49 21.76
N PHE A 17 -4.48 15.33 21.64
CA PHE A 17 -3.32 15.35 22.53
C PHE A 17 -3.55 16.32 23.66
N ASP A 18 -3.22 15.94 24.88
CA ASP A 18 -3.37 16.76 26.07
C ASP A 18 -2.01 17.21 26.68
N GLU A 19 -2.02 17.78 27.87
CA GLU A 19 -0.82 18.32 28.52
C GLU A 19 0.22 17.24 28.89
N ARG A 20 -0.18 15.96 28.95
CA ARG A 20 0.70 14.82 29.26
C ARG A 20 1.49 14.35 28.04
N ASP A 21 1.06 14.77 26.84
CA ASP A 21 1.75 14.44 25.60
C ASP A 21 2.92 15.41 25.35
N PRO A 22 3.99 14.99 24.69
CA PRO A 22 5.08 15.88 24.31
C PRO A 22 4.60 17.12 23.58
N HIS A 23 5.26 18.24 23.83
CA HIS A 23 5.02 19.46 23.08
C HIS A 23 5.44 19.26 21.63
N SER A 24 4.61 19.78 20.71
CA SER A 24 4.97 19.86 19.31
C SER A 24 5.95 21.00 19.04
N TRP A 25 6.54 21.00 17.84
CA TRP A 25 7.36 22.11 17.37
C TRP A 25 6.53 23.40 17.22
N SER A 26 7.21 24.52 17.26
CA SER A 26 6.66 25.82 16.84
C SER A 26 7.70 26.58 16.03
N ILE A 27 7.24 27.33 15.03
CA ILE A 27 8.06 28.17 14.16
C ILE A 27 7.50 29.58 14.21
N GLU A 28 8.34 30.54 14.52
CA GLU A 28 7.99 31.97 14.42
C GLU A 28 8.42 32.50 13.07
N ALA A 29 7.46 32.99 12.26
CA ALA A 29 7.70 33.56 10.96
C ALA A 29 6.69 34.65 10.66
N ARG A 30 7.13 35.75 10.05
CA ARG A 30 6.26 36.88 9.62
C ARG A 30 5.36 37.42 10.74
N GLY A 31 5.88 37.49 11.97
CA GLY A 31 5.14 37.94 13.15
C GLY A 31 4.02 37.02 13.62
N LYS A 32 4.04 35.75 13.22
CA LYS A 32 3.10 34.73 13.65
C LYS A 32 3.84 33.50 14.13
N VAL A 33 3.21 32.78 15.07
CA VAL A 33 3.69 31.47 15.53
C VAL A 33 2.85 30.40 14.87
N PHE A 34 3.54 29.45 14.22
CA PHE A 34 2.94 28.30 13.57
C PHE A 34 3.24 27.05 14.39
N SER A 35 2.21 26.26 14.68
CA SER A 35 2.32 24.96 15.37
C SER A 35 1.31 24.00 14.77
N PRO A 36 1.60 22.70 14.73
CA PRO A 36 0.58 21.73 14.34
C PRO A 36 -0.56 21.71 15.37
N PRO A 37 -1.79 21.39 14.94
CA PRO A 37 -2.90 21.24 15.86
C PRO A 37 -2.63 20.08 16.83
N ARG A 38 -3.09 20.20 18.06
CA ARG A 38 -3.00 19.12 19.07
C ARG A 38 -4.08 18.04 18.85
N ARG A 39 -4.21 17.61 17.60
CA ARG A 39 -5.18 16.60 17.17
C ARG A 39 -4.67 15.94 15.91
N THR A 40 -4.79 14.60 15.83
CA THR A 40 -4.46 13.89 14.60
C THR A 40 -5.43 14.24 13.48
N THR A 41 -4.92 14.37 12.27
CA THR A 41 -5.75 14.52 11.07
C THR A 41 -6.42 13.17 10.75
N THR A 42 -7.72 13.20 10.51
CA THR A 42 -8.49 12.03 10.10
C THR A 42 -9.08 12.30 8.72
N THR A 43 -8.60 11.58 7.71
CA THR A 43 -9.07 11.74 6.33
C THR A 43 -10.48 11.20 6.16
N ALA A 44 -11.18 11.67 5.15
CA ALA A 44 -12.50 11.16 4.76
C ALA A 44 -12.44 9.65 4.46
N HIS A 45 -11.36 9.18 3.85
CA HIS A 45 -11.11 7.75 3.61
C HIS A 45 -11.10 6.93 4.90
N THR A 46 -10.40 7.41 5.92
CA THR A 46 -10.36 6.72 7.22
C THR A 46 -11.77 6.64 7.83
N LEU A 47 -12.52 7.73 7.77
CA LEU A 47 -13.89 7.76 8.30
C LEU A 47 -14.83 6.82 7.53
N ALA A 48 -14.65 6.68 6.23
CA ALA A 48 -15.44 5.80 5.37
C ALA A 48 -15.06 4.31 5.48
N SER A 49 -13.88 3.98 5.99
CA SER A 49 -13.36 2.61 6.06
C SER A 49 -14.29 1.63 6.78
N LYS A 50 -15.03 2.09 7.78
CA LYS A 50 -16.01 1.25 8.49
C LYS A 50 -17.08 0.67 7.57
N SER A 51 -17.53 1.44 6.57
CA SER A 51 -18.53 0.96 5.61
C SER A 51 -18.00 -0.13 4.70
N MET A 52 -16.69 -0.13 4.42
CA MET A 52 -16.03 -1.18 3.66
C MET A 52 -15.84 -2.47 4.48
N VAL A 53 -15.48 -2.33 5.76
CA VAL A 53 -15.28 -3.48 6.65
C VAL A 53 -16.58 -4.28 6.83
N ASP A 54 -17.68 -3.59 7.01
CA ASP A 54 -19.01 -4.19 7.24
C ASP A 54 -19.86 -4.31 5.95
N SER A 55 -19.25 -4.07 4.78
CA SER A 55 -19.96 -4.18 3.50
C SER A 55 -20.39 -5.62 3.23
N LYS A 56 -21.64 -5.78 2.83
CA LYS A 56 -22.17 -7.06 2.34
C LYS A 56 -21.54 -7.52 1.02
N ASP A 57 -20.90 -6.60 0.29
CA ASP A 57 -20.19 -6.91 -0.95
C ASP A 57 -18.72 -7.32 -0.70
N ARG A 58 -18.30 -7.37 0.57
CA ARG A 58 -16.97 -7.80 0.94
C ARG A 58 -16.79 -9.29 0.65
N LEU A 59 -15.67 -9.64 0.02
CA LEU A 59 -15.30 -11.03 -0.21
C LEU A 59 -14.89 -11.69 1.12
N LEU A 60 -15.59 -12.75 1.51
CA LEU A 60 -15.35 -13.49 2.75
C LEU A 60 -14.66 -14.83 2.50
N THR A 61 -14.69 -15.32 1.28
CA THR A 61 -14.12 -16.61 0.85
C THR A 61 -13.38 -16.43 -0.46
N PRO A 62 -12.49 -17.35 -0.83
CA PRO A 62 -11.98 -17.42 -2.20
C PRO A 62 -13.12 -17.53 -3.20
N MET A 63 -12.94 -16.91 -4.35
CA MET A 63 -13.94 -16.90 -5.42
C MET A 63 -13.33 -17.44 -6.70
N LYS A 64 -14.07 -18.35 -7.38
CA LYS A 64 -13.72 -18.90 -8.69
C LYS A 64 -14.69 -18.39 -9.74
N ARG A 65 -14.21 -18.06 -10.94
CA ARG A 65 -15.10 -17.76 -12.07
C ARG A 65 -15.94 -19.00 -12.38
N VAL A 66 -17.22 -18.80 -12.67
CA VAL A 66 -18.17 -19.89 -12.95
C VAL A 66 -17.79 -20.71 -14.17
N ASP A 67 -17.09 -20.12 -15.13
CA ASP A 67 -16.67 -20.71 -16.40
C ASP A 67 -15.18 -21.07 -16.46
N PHE A 68 -14.47 -21.06 -15.32
CA PHE A 68 -13.08 -21.47 -15.23
C PHE A 68 -12.98 -22.93 -14.76
N ASP A 69 -12.46 -23.78 -15.63
CA ASP A 69 -12.08 -25.15 -15.29
C ASP A 69 -10.54 -25.28 -15.34
N PRO A 70 -9.87 -25.59 -14.22
CA PRO A 70 -8.42 -25.74 -14.18
C PRO A 70 -7.93 -26.91 -15.05
N ASP A 71 -8.73 -27.96 -15.21
CA ASP A 71 -8.41 -29.13 -15.99
C ASP A 71 -8.99 -29.12 -17.43
N GLY A 72 -9.82 -28.12 -17.72
CA GLY A 72 -10.51 -27.96 -18.99
C GLY A 72 -10.41 -26.55 -19.57
N GLU A 73 -11.56 -25.99 -19.90
CA GLU A 73 -11.66 -24.69 -20.54
C GLU A 73 -11.45 -23.55 -19.55
N ARG A 74 -10.43 -22.74 -19.78
CA ARG A 74 -10.10 -21.59 -18.92
C ARG A 74 -10.87 -20.33 -19.25
N ASN A 75 -11.47 -20.27 -20.41
CA ASN A 75 -12.32 -19.16 -20.87
C ASN A 75 -11.70 -17.77 -20.61
N CYS A 76 -10.42 -17.59 -20.98
CA CYS A 76 -9.66 -16.38 -20.66
C CYS A 76 -10.28 -15.11 -21.25
N ALA A 77 -10.99 -15.20 -22.37
CA ALA A 77 -11.70 -14.08 -23.01
C ALA A 77 -12.87 -13.55 -22.15
N ASN A 78 -13.31 -14.32 -21.16
CA ASN A 78 -14.40 -13.97 -20.27
C ASN A 78 -13.94 -13.31 -18.95
N ARG A 79 -12.65 -13.00 -18.81
CA ARG A 79 -12.15 -12.24 -17.66
C ARG A 79 -12.87 -10.88 -17.55
N GLY A 80 -13.36 -10.57 -16.36
CA GLY A 80 -14.13 -9.35 -16.10
C GLY A 80 -15.57 -9.36 -16.62
N LYS A 81 -16.02 -10.47 -17.24
CA LYS A 81 -17.40 -10.62 -17.77
C LYS A 81 -18.18 -11.70 -17.04
N SER A 82 -17.53 -12.83 -16.75
CA SER A 82 -18.17 -13.96 -16.05
C SER A 82 -18.44 -13.64 -14.59
N GLY A 83 -19.48 -14.28 -14.05
CA GLY A 83 -19.74 -14.28 -12.61
C GLY A 83 -18.74 -15.11 -11.82
N TYR A 84 -18.88 -15.09 -10.49
CA TYR A 84 -18.02 -15.81 -9.56
C TYR A 84 -18.86 -16.65 -8.60
N VAL A 85 -18.32 -17.77 -8.17
CA VAL A 85 -18.88 -18.61 -7.12
C VAL A 85 -17.90 -18.74 -5.97
N PRO A 86 -18.36 -18.80 -4.71
CA PRO A 86 -17.50 -19.08 -3.58
C PRO A 86 -16.98 -20.51 -3.62
N ILE A 87 -15.73 -20.70 -3.25
CA ILE A 87 -15.08 -21.99 -3.10
C ILE A 87 -14.39 -22.10 -1.74
N SER A 88 -14.03 -23.32 -1.33
CA SER A 88 -13.25 -23.53 -0.11
C SER A 88 -11.79 -23.05 -0.30
N TRP A 89 -11.09 -22.83 0.81
CA TRP A 89 -9.65 -22.56 0.79
C TRP A 89 -8.86 -23.76 0.26
N ASP A 90 -9.28 -24.98 0.56
CA ASP A 90 -8.63 -26.19 0.08
C ASP A 90 -8.73 -26.29 -1.45
N GLU A 91 -9.93 -26.09 -2.01
CA GLU A 91 -10.12 -26.03 -3.47
C GLU A 91 -9.26 -24.92 -4.11
N ALA A 92 -9.23 -23.73 -3.50
CA ALA A 92 -8.44 -22.62 -4.01
C ALA A 92 -6.94 -22.92 -4.03
N LEU A 93 -6.42 -23.53 -2.96
CA LEU A 93 -5.02 -23.92 -2.85
C LEU A 93 -4.66 -25.02 -3.85
N ASP A 94 -5.51 -26.02 -4.02
CA ASP A 94 -5.32 -27.10 -5.00
C ASP A 94 -5.25 -26.54 -6.43
N ILE A 95 -6.14 -25.64 -6.79
CA ILE A 95 -6.11 -24.96 -8.09
C ILE A 95 -4.79 -24.19 -8.27
N VAL A 96 -4.38 -23.39 -7.29
CA VAL A 96 -3.15 -22.60 -7.37
C VAL A 96 -1.93 -23.51 -7.50
N VAL A 97 -1.83 -24.56 -6.70
CA VAL A 97 -0.70 -25.51 -6.73
C VAL A 97 -0.64 -26.24 -8.06
N SER A 98 -1.78 -26.74 -8.56
CA SER A 98 -1.83 -27.47 -9.83
C SER A 98 -1.45 -26.54 -11.00
N GLU A 99 -1.91 -25.30 -11.03
CA GLU A 99 -1.56 -24.32 -12.06
C GLU A 99 -0.07 -23.92 -12.01
N ILE A 100 0.50 -23.69 -10.84
CA ILE A 100 1.94 -23.46 -10.70
C ILE A 100 2.73 -24.64 -11.27
N ARG A 101 2.38 -25.86 -10.91
CA ARG A 101 3.02 -27.08 -11.43
C ARG A 101 2.85 -27.22 -12.94
N ARG A 102 1.66 -26.95 -13.44
CA ARG A 102 1.37 -27.01 -14.89
C ARG A 102 2.21 -25.98 -15.66
N VAL A 103 2.20 -24.71 -15.24
CA VAL A 103 2.97 -23.65 -15.90
C VAL A 103 4.45 -23.99 -15.94
N LYS A 104 5.02 -24.47 -14.84
CA LYS A 104 6.43 -24.88 -14.80
C LYS A 104 6.74 -26.05 -15.72
N ARG A 105 5.86 -27.04 -15.79
CA ARG A 105 6.06 -28.22 -16.66
C ARG A 105 5.96 -27.85 -18.14
N VAL A 106 5.02 -26.99 -18.50
CA VAL A 106 4.72 -26.66 -19.90
C VAL A 106 5.60 -25.53 -20.43
N HIS A 107 5.88 -24.53 -19.60
CA HIS A 107 6.54 -23.27 -20.03
C HIS A 107 7.87 -23.00 -19.33
N GLY A 108 8.25 -23.84 -18.37
CA GLY A 108 9.47 -23.66 -17.57
C GLY A 108 9.30 -22.69 -16.38
N HIS A 109 10.34 -22.67 -15.54
CA HIS A 109 10.32 -21.85 -14.30
C HIS A 109 10.22 -20.36 -14.54
N GLY A 110 10.79 -19.87 -15.64
CA GLY A 110 10.77 -18.45 -16.00
C GLY A 110 9.37 -17.91 -16.38
N ALA A 111 8.41 -18.78 -16.61
CA ALA A 111 7.04 -18.37 -16.97
C ALA A 111 6.21 -17.85 -15.79
N ILE A 112 6.70 -18.01 -14.56
CA ILE A 112 6.09 -17.42 -13.37
C ILE A 112 6.84 -16.15 -13.04
N MET A 113 6.15 -15.02 -13.09
CA MET A 113 6.70 -13.70 -12.76
C MET A 113 6.09 -13.18 -11.45
N ASN A 114 6.90 -12.57 -10.63
CA ASN A 114 6.45 -11.85 -9.45
C ASN A 114 6.66 -10.34 -9.64
N SER A 115 5.56 -9.61 -9.48
CA SER A 115 5.55 -8.16 -9.35
C SER A 115 4.90 -7.82 -8.02
N HIS A 116 5.64 -7.19 -7.12
CA HIS A 116 5.14 -6.82 -5.80
C HIS A 116 5.44 -5.35 -5.49
N SER A 117 4.65 -4.76 -4.61
CA SER A 117 4.86 -3.41 -4.09
C SER A 117 5.64 -3.43 -2.77
N SER A 118 6.29 -2.32 -2.45
CA SER A 118 7.06 -2.14 -1.22
C SER A 118 6.25 -1.80 0.03
N HIS A 119 4.94 -1.56 -0.09
CA HIS A 119 4.11 -1.05 1.01
C HIS A 119 3.30 -2.12 1.75
N HIS A 120 3.59 -3.39 1.50
CA HIS A 120 2.94 -4.51 2.17
C HIS A 120 3.76 -4.93 3.39
N THR A 121 3.42 -4.37 4.55
CA THR A 121 4.15 -4.58 5.81
C THR A 121 3.21 -4.98 6.96
N TRP A 122 2.32 -5.92 6.71
CA TRP A 122 1.24 -6.32 7.60
C TRP A 122 1.67 -7.51 8.48
N GLY A 123 2.56 -7.23 9.42
CA GLY A 123 3.18 -8.24 10.24
C GLY A 123 4.20 -9.10 9.48
N ASN A 124 4.67 -10.18 10.10
CA ASN A 124 5.74 -11.02 9.54
C ASN A 124 5.32 -11.77 8.27
N ILE A 125 4.06 -12.21 8.18
CA ILE A 125 3.56 -12.95 7.02
C ILE A 125 3.28 -11.99 5.85
N GLY A 126 2.66 -10.86 6.13
CA GLY A 126 2.29 -9.87 5.11
C GLY A 126 3.44 -8.93 4.70
N CYS A 127 4.63 -9.06 5.29
CA CYS A 127 5.78 -8.25 4.90
C CYS A 127 6.28 -8.66 3.50
N TYR A 128 6.39 -7.69 2.60
CA TYR A 128 6.77 -7.92 1.21
C TYR A 128 8.17 -8.54 1.03
N VAL A 129 9.08 -8.32 1.98
CA VAL A 129 10.45 -8.86 1.96
C VAL A 129 10.59 -10.20 2.67
N SER A 130 9.53 -10.77 3.23
CA SER A 130 9.60 -11.99 4.06
C SER A 130 8.87 -13.17 3.44
N ALA A 131 7.69 -13.53 3.93
CA ALA A 131 7.04 -14.79 3.61
C ALA A 131 6.71 -14.95 2.12
N PHE A 132 6.23 -13.90 1.45
CA PHE A 132 5.89 -13.96 0.03
C PHE A 132 7.15 -14.15 -0.84
N ASN A 133 8.21 -13.39 -0.58
CA ASN A 133 9.48 -13.58 -1.30
C ASN A 133 10.10 -14.96 -1.02
N ARG A 134 10.00 -15.44 0.22
CA ARG A 134 10.46 -16.80 0.56
C ARG A 134 9.70 -17.86 -0.25
N PHE A 135 8.37 -17.72 -0.34
CA PHE A 135 7.54 -18.62 -1.15
C PHE A 135 7.95 -18.58 -2.63
N MET A 136 8.08 -17.38 -3.20
CA MET A 136 8.46 -17.22 -4.59
C MET A 136 9.86 -17.79 -4.88
N ASN A 137 10.83 -17.55 -3.98
CA ASN A 137 12.17 -18.12 -4.09
C ASN A 137 12.15 -19.67 -4.00
N ALA A 138 11.31 -20.22 -3.13
CA ALA A 138 11.19 -21.67 -2.97
C ALA A 138 10.61 -22.35 -4.22
N ILE A 139 9.65 -21.71 -4.88
CA ILE A 139 9.06 -22.24 -6.10
C ILE A 139 9.87 -21.95 -7.37
N GLY A 140 10.76 -20.94 -7.35
CA GLY A 140 11.48 -20.44 -8.53
C GLY A 140 10.58 -19.61 -9.47
N TYR A 141 11.05 -18.41 -9.84
CA TYR A 141 10.26 -17.43 -10.60
C TYR A 141 11.15 -16.43 -11.34
N THR A 142 10.58 -15.67 -12.25
CA THR A 142 11.22 -14.50 -12.85
C THR A 142 10.93 -13.28 -11.97
N LYS A 143 11.98 -12.71 -11.40
CA LYS A 143 11.89 -11.47 -10.62
C LYS A 143 11.73 -10.29 -11.56
N MET A 144 10.67 -9.52 -11.38
CA MET A 144 10.53 -8.22 -12.02
C MET A 144 11.37 -7.17 -11.28
N VAL A 145 12.15 -6.41 -12.02
CA VAL A 145 12.80 -5.21 -11.48
C VAL A 145 11.79 -4.08 -11.53
N ILE A 146 11.42 -3.56 -10.37
CA ILE A 146 10.40 -2.53 -10.23
C ILE A 146 10.94 -1.11 -10.19
N ASN A 147 12.26 -0.94 -10.13
CA ASN A 147 12.89 0.37 -10.12
C ASN A 147 13.24 0.86 -11.54
N PRO A 148 13.14 2.16 -11.80
CA PRO A 148 12.64 3.20 -10.92
C PRO A 148 11.12 3.27 -10.94
N ASP A 149 10.48 3.16 -9.77
CA ASP A 149 9.06 3.40 -9.61
C ASP A 149 8.83 4.38 -8.45
N SER A 150 7.62 4.92 -8.31
CA SER A 150 7.24 5.79 -7.21
C SER A 150 8.33 6.84 -6.92
N TRP A 151 8.82 6.90 -5.69
CA TRP A 151 9.82 7.87 -5.29
C TRP A 151 11.28 7.53 -5.68
N GLU A 152 11.55 6.37 -6.22
CA GLU A 152 12.86 6.07 -6.81
C GLU A 152 13.15 6.96 -8.03
N GLY A 153 12.15 7.20 -8.88
CA GLY A 153 12.27 8.16 -9.98
C GLY A 153 12.51 9.58 -9.49
N TRP A 154 11.78 9.99 -8.46
CA TRP A 154 11.99 11.26 -7.77
C TRP A 154 13.39 11.33 -7.13
N TYR A 155 13.81 10.29 -6.44
CA TYR A 155 15.14 10.21 -5.84
C TYR A 155 16.26 10.38 -6.87
N TRP A 156 16.16 9.71 -8.00
CA TRP A 156 17.15 9.84 -9.08
C TRP A 156 17.15 11.23 -9.70
N GLY A 157 15.98 11.77 -9.99
CA GLY A 157 15.81 13.12 -10.47
C GLY A 157 16.41 14.16 -9.50
N ALA A 158 16.10 14.05 -8.22
CA ALA A 158 16.63 14.92 -7.18
C ALA A 158 18.16 14.83 -7.07
N THR A 159 18.73 13.62 -7.12
CA THR A 159 20.18 13.43 -7.10
C THR A 159 20.89 14.12 -8.27
N HIS A 160 20.34 14.01 -9.47
CA HIS A 160 20.89 14.67 -10.65
C HIS A 160 20.67 16.19 -10.65
N HIS A 161 19.59 16.66 -10.04
CA HIS A 161 19.26 18.08 -10.01
C HIS A 161 19.97 18.83 -8.89
N TYR A 162 19.99 18.26 -7.69
CA TYR A 162 20.53 18.92 -6.48
C TYR A 162 21.95 18.42 -6.10
N GLY A 163 22.45 17.38 -6.74
CA GLY A 163 23.79 16.85 -6.50
C GLY A 163 23.91 15.94 -5.27
N TYR A 164 22.83 15.61 -4.58
CA TYR A 164 22.85 14.72 -3.43
C TYR A 164 21.57 13.88 -3.33
N SER A 165 21.66 12.82 -2.53
CA SER A 165 20.55 11.94 -2.25
C SER A 165 19.67 12.47 -1.12
N MET A 166 18.47 12.90 -1.42
CA MET A 166 17.51 13.32 -0.40
C MET A 166 17.08 12.15 0.52
N ARG A 167 17.25 10.91 0.08
CA ARG A 167 16.97 9.71 0.87
C ARG A 167 17.98 9.48 1.99
N LEU A 168 19.23 9.85 1.75
CA LEU A 168 20.32 9.71 2.72
C LEU A 168 20.52 10.97 3.55
N GLY A 169 19.77 12.02 3.26
CA GLY A 169 19.92 13.32 3.87
C GLY A 169 20.98 14.19 3.20
N ALA A 170 21.02 15.43 3.57
CA ALA A 170 22.02 16.40 3.15
C ALA A 170 22.67 17.03 4.39
N ALA A 171 23.93 17.41 4.26
CA ALA A 171 24.63 18.13 5.33
C ALA A 171 24.01 19.51 5.59
N GLU A 172 23.52 20.14 4.54
CA GLU A 172 22.84 21.43 4.57
C GLU A 172 21.50 21.33 3.87
N PRO A 173 20.45 20.88 4.58
CA PRO A 173 19.11 20.80 3.98
C PRO A 173 18.54 22.21 3.77
N TYR A 174 17.99 22.44 2.60
CA TYR A 174 17.23 23.67 2.28
C TYR A 174 15.83 23.32 1.78
N GLY A 175 14.96 24.34 1.73
CA GLY A 175 13.54 24.14 1.45
C GLY A 175 12.84 23.46 2.62
N MET A 176 13.35 23.63 3.84
CA MET A 176 12.72 23.16 5.05
C MET A 176 11.47 23.98 5.36
N LEU A 177 10.66 23.50 6.30
CA LEU A 177 9.42 24.18 6.65
C LEU A 177 9.65 25.63 7.10
N ASP A 178 10.72 25.88 7.84
CA ASP A 178 11.11 27.23 8.26
C ASP A 178 11.37 28.13 7.07
N ASP A 179 12.15 27.68 6.10
CA ASP A 179 12.44 28.42 4.89
C ASP A 179 11.16 28.73 4.10
N CYS A 180 10.29 27.73 3.96
CA CYS A 180 9.02 27.91 3.28
C CYS A 180 8.13 28.95 3.98
N LEU A 181 8.05 28.93 5.31
CA LEU A 181 7.26 29.88 6.08
C LEU A 181 7.83 31.31 6.04
N GLN A 182 9.15 31.43 6.00
CA GLN A 182 9.83 32.74 6.04
C GLN A 182 10.01 33.37 4.65
N GLN A 183 10.35 32.56 3.64
CA GLN A 183 10.84 33.03 2.34
C GLN A 183 9.88 32.80 1.18
N ALA A 184 9.00 31.78 1.22
CA ALA A 184 8.15 31.49 0.10
C ALA A 184 7.06 32.55 -0.09
N GLU A 185 6.96 33.09 -1.31
CA GLU A 185 5.89 34.01 -1.71
C GLU A 185 4.66 33.25 -2.23
N LEU A 186 4.88 32.06 -2.80
CA LEU A 186 3.83 31.20 -3.33
C LEU A 186 4.15 29.75 -3.02
N ILE A 187 3.17 29.00 -2.53
CA ILE A 187 3.22 27.57 -2.35
C ILE A 187 2.15 26.94 -3.26
N VAL A 188 2.58 26.07 -4.16
CA VAL A 188 1.67 25.36 -5.07
C VAL A 188 1.55 23.91 -4.66
N PHE A 189 0.34 23.50 -4.29
CA PHE A 189 -0.01 22.10 -4.08
C PHE A 189 -0.48 21.51 -5.41
N TRP A 190 0.28 20.56 -5.95
CA TRP A 190 -0.05 19.90 -7.20
C TRP A 190 -0.40 18.44 -6.94
N SER A 191 -1.68 18.08 -7.05
CA SER A 191 -2.20 16.73 -6.74
C SER A 191 -1.77 16.22 -5.35
N SER A 192 -1.68 17.13 -4.39
CA SER A 192 -1.28 16.87 -3.01
C SER A 192 -2.37 17.43 -2.10
N ASP A 193 -3.40 16.64 -1.84
CA ASP A 193 -4.58 16.97 -1.05
C ASP A 193 -4.66 16.18 0.27
#